data_3f37a57a7ef290fb2de9555112343097
#
_entry.id   3f37a57a7ef290fb2de9555112343097
#
_cell.length_a   1.000
_cell.length_b   1.000
_cell.length_c   1.000
_cell.angle_alpha   90.00
_cell.angle_beta   90.00
_cell.angle_gamma   90.00
#
_symmetry.space_group_name_H-M   'P 1'
#
loop_
_entity.id
_entity.type
_entity.pdbx_description
1 polymer ?
#
loop_
_entity_poly.entity_id
_entity_poly.type
_entity_poly.pdbx_seq_one_letter_code
_entity_poly.pdbx_strand_id
1 'polypeptide(L)'
;MPKRNVAWILVIAVITLLMWQLPQKIAERDVIYRAFGPLADARAQIHKRHVNVTDDDELVRAAVDAGIRAMVAQLHDSHAIYLTQAEYERFRSRTDGVFGGIGVDVWSTPAGLEVLSREPNSPAAQAGILPGDIITHVDGQAVNKLTLVDAVNNLLNGPPDTDAELTIVRPSDSVAKPPRAMRVRRTEIHVDSIRGWMRQGSGGWNYVLDPAERMAYVRLTKFTQDVDERLDSVMSGLLQQGLRGLILDLRDNTGGLLDSARETADRFLDAGLIVRTGGRRVDDKQWFAMRDGTYPAFPMVVLINGSTASAAEIVAGALRDHRRALVVGERSYGKGSVQEVVELDNNGGAIKLTTSYYFLPSGQCIDRTFRAGAKDAWGVLPSVEVAMPDRQRKKCVDAWREVTRELVPPSTQPTTQPAVEPVDATAASKKLLEADLQLKKGYELLLERLASGVPADSPASTQPGVN
;
A
#
# COMPACT_ATOMS: atom_id res chain seq x y z
N MET A 1 4.42 33.21 -59.39
CA MET A 1 2.97 32.91 -59.40
C MET A 1 2.22 34.08 -58.81
N PRO A 2 1.13 34.56 -59.41
CA PRO A 2 0.33 35.61 -58.82
C PRO A 2 -0.25 35.15 -57.47
N LYS A 3 -0.22 35.98 -56.44
CA LYS A 3 -0.64 35.70 -55.06
C LYS A 3 -2.07 35.04 -54.98
N ARG A 4 -2.91 35.39 -55.96
CA ARG A 4 -4.26 34.83 -56.13
C ARG A 4 -4.26 33.30 -56.42
N ASN A 5 -3.31 32.79 -57.18
CA ASN A 5 -3.22 31.37 -57.51
C ASN A 5 -2.69 30.55 -56.32
N VAL A 6 -1.80 31.11 -55.50
CA VAL A 6 -1.35 30.48 -54.24
C VAL A 6 -2.50 30.36 -53.25
N ALA A 7 -3.37 31.38 -53.13
CA ALA A 7 -4.53 31.33 -52.29
C ALA A 7 -5.52 30.21 -52.72
N TRP A 8 -5.77 30.07 -54.02
CA TRP A 8 -6.63 28.98 -54.53
C TRP A 8 -6.05 27.59 -54.31
N ILE A 9 -4.72 27.41 -54.45
CA ILE A 9 -4.05 26.14 -54.13
C ILE A 9 -4.19 25.78 -52.67
N LEU A 10 -4.06 26.73 -51.74
CA LEU A 10 -4.27 26.52 -50.32
C LEU A 10 -5.73 26.14 -49.98
N VAL A 11 -6.70 26.86 -50.62
CA VAL A 11 -8.12 26.52 -50.41
C VAL A 11 -8.43 25.13 -50.92
N ILE A 12 -7.92 24.76 -52.07
CA ILE A 12 -8.14 23.38 -52.63
C ILE A 12 -7.48 22.35 -51.74
N ALA A 13 -6.26 22.59 -51.23
CA ALA A 13 -5.56 21.67 -50.33
C ALA A 13 -6.31 21.49 -49.01
N VAL A 14 -6.87 22.56 -48.42
CA VAL A 14 -7.68 22.51 -47.21
C VAL A 14 -8.97 21.74 -47.45
N ILE A 15 -9.68 22.00 -48.58
CA ILE A 15 -10.90 21.26 -48.94
C ILE A 15 -10.61 19.77 -49.17
N THR A 16 -9.50 19.45 -49.84
CA THR A 16 -9.09 18.07 -50.07
C THR A 16 -8.76 17.35 -48.74
N LEU A 17 -8.06 18.03 -47.84
CA LEU A 17 -7.76 17.51 -46.50
C LEU A 17 -9.05 17.28 -45.67
N LEU A 18 -9.97 18.23 -45.73
CA LEU A 18 -11.28 18.09 -45.09
C LEU A 18 -12.11 16.94 -45.70
N MET A 19 -12.16 16.83 -47.02
CA MET A 19 -12.85 15.74 -47.69
C MET A 19 -12.21 14.38 -47.44
N TRP A 20 -10.93 14.31 -47.13
CA TRP A 20 -10.25 13.07 -46.75
C TRP A 20 -10.49 12.69 -45.29
N GLN A 21 -10.51 13.66 -44.36
CA GLN A 21 -10.74 13.42 -42.91
C GLN A 21 -12.21 13.24 -42.56
N LEU A 22 -13.16 13.96 -43.25
CA LEU A 22 -14.58 13.88 -42.93
C LEU A 22 -15.17 12.46 -43.03
N PRO A 23 -14.91 11.68 -44.11
CA PRO A 23 -15.46 10.34 -44.24
C PRO A 23 -14.97 9.39 -43.13
N GLN A 24 -13.72 9.51 -42.70
CA GLN A 24 -13.20 8.66 -41.62
C GLN A 24 -13.87 8.98 -40.29
N LYS A 25 -14.02 10.26 -39.94
CA LYS A 25 -14.75 10.68 -38.73
C LYS A 25 -16.25 10.33 -38.76
N ILE A 26 -16.87 10.40 -39.94
CA ILE A 26 -18.26 10.00 -40.09
C ILE A 26 -18.39 8.48 -39.96
N ALA A 27 -17.48 7.70 -40.54
CA ALA A 27 -17.49 6.24 -40.45
C ALA A 27 -17.29 5.75 -39.00
N GLU A 28 -16.37 6.37 -38.27
CA GLU A 28 -16.19 6.07 -36.83
C GLU A 28 -17.45 6.42 -35.99
N ARG A 29 -18.07 7.55 -36.29
CA ARG A 29 -19.33 7.96 -35.65
C ARG A 29 -20.47 6.99 -35.96
N ASP A 30 -20.58 6.52 -37.21
CA ASP A 30 -21.60 5.57 -37.63
C ASP A 30 -21.49 4.22 -36.90
N VAL A 31 -20.29 3.72 -36.67
CA VAL A 31 -20.06 2.49 -35.92
C VAL A 31 -20.51 2.65 -34.46
N ILE A 32 -20.17 3.77 -33.84
CA ILE A 32 -20.57 4.07 -32.45
C ILE A 32 -22.11 4.23 -32.38
N TYR A 33 -22.71 5.01 -33.28
CA TYR A 33 -24.18 5.18 -33.32
C TYR A 33 -24.93 3.88 -33.54
N ARG A 34 -24.43 2.98 -34.40
CA ARG A 34 -25.03 1.64 -34.61
C ARG A 34 -24.94 0.77 -33.36
N ALA A 35 -23.80 0.86 -32.61
CA ALA A 35 -23.63 0.10 -31.39
C ALA A 35 -24.59 0.55 -30.28
N PHE A 36 -24.89 1.84 -30.19
CA PHE A 36 -25.79 2.41 -29.19
C PHE A 36 -27.26 2.53 -29.66
N GLY A 37 -27.54 2.26 -30.93
CA GLY A 37 -28.90 2.28 -31.50
C GLY A 37 -29.92 1.45 -30.72
N PRO A 38 -29.64 0.18 -30.37
CA PRO A 38 -30.53 -0.63 -29.55
C PRO A 38 -30.87 -0.03 -28.18
N LEU A 39 -29.93 0.70 -27.56
CA LEU A 39 -30.16 1.37 -26.29
C LEU A 39 -31.19 2.53 -26.45
N ALA A 40 -31.04 3.32 -27.51
CA ALA A 40 -31.95 4.40 -27.84
C ALA A 40 -33.37 3.87 -28.20
N ASP A 41 -33.45 2.76 -28.93
CA ASP A 41 -34.72 2.13 -29.24
C ASP A 41 -35.38 1.55 -27.98
N ALA A 42 -34.63 0.85 -27.12
CA ALA A 42 -35.15 0.33 -25.86
C ALA A 42 -35.73 1.46 -24.97
N ARG A 43 -35.01 2.60 -24.84
CA ARG A 43 -35.53 3.78 -24.16
C ARG A 43 -36.86 4.26 -24.74
N ALA A 44 -36.92 4.39 -26.06
CA ALA A 44 -38.15 4.84 -26.75
C ALA A 44 -39.31 3.87 -26.53
N GLN A 45 -39.07 2.54 -26.56
CA GLN A 45 -40.10 1.53 -26.32
C GLN A 45 -40.59 1.53 -24.87
N ILE A 46 -39.67 1.70 -23.88
CA ILE A 46 -40.02 1.79 -22.46
C ILE A 46 -40.90 3.02 -22.25
N HIS A 47 -40.46 4.20 -22.71
CA HIS A 47 -41.23 5.44 -22.57
C HIS A 47 -42.61 5.35 -23.21
N LYS A 48 -42.74 4.66 -24.36
CA LYS A 48 -44.01 4.53 -25.10
C LYS A 48 -44.95 3.51 -24.50
N ARG A 49 -44.44 2.43 -23.89
CA ARG A 49 -45.23 1.21 -23.58
C ARG A 49 -45.35 0.88 -22.12
N HIS A 50 -44.42 1.42 -21.27
CA HIS A 50 -44.46 1.11 -19.85
C HIS A 50 -45.73 1.68 -19.20
N VAL A 51 -46.35 0.88 -18.33
CA VAL A 51 -47.65 1.25 -17.69
C VAL A 51 -47.52 2.45 -16.72
N ASN A 52 -46.36 2.62 -16.09
CA ASN A 52 -46.11 3.74 -15.21
C ASN A 52 -45.26 4.81 -15.90
N VAL A 53 -45.43 6.07 -15.48
CA VAL A 53 -44.55 7.15 -15.92
C VAL A 53 -43.14 6.86 -15.37
N THR A 54 -42.14 6.90 -16.22
CA THR A 54 -40.72 6.72 -15.86
C THR A 54 -39.99 8.06 -15.94
N ASP A 55 -39.13 8.31 -15.02
CA ASP A 55 -38.17 9.40 -15.14
C ASP A 55 -37.15 9.03 -16.23
N ASP A 56 -37.16 9.79 -17.30
CA ASP A 56 -36.35 9.53 -18.48
C ASP A 56 -34.86 9.79 -18.22
N ASP A 57 -34.54 10.78 -17.42
CA ASP A 57 -33.15 11.13 -17.04
C ASP A 57 -32.54 10.06 -16.12
N GLU A 58 -33.35 9.51 -15.21
CA GLU A 58 -32.94 8.41 -14.34
C GLU A 58 -32.71 7.14 -15.15
N LEU A 59 -33.61 6.83 -16.09
CA LEU A 59 -33.49 5.67 -16.97
C LEU A 59 -32.22 5.72 -17.84
N VAL A 60 -31.95 6.87 -18.45
CA VAL A 60 -30.75 7.08 -19.29
C VAL A 60 -29.49 6.98 -18.43
N ARG A 61 -29.47 7.60 -17.28
CA ARG A 61 -28.33 7.56 -16.35
C ARG A 61 -28.02 6.14 -15.90
N ALA A 62 -29.03 5.38 -15.48
CA ALA A 62 -28.87 3.98 -15.11
C ALA A 62 -28.33 3.12 -16.25
N ALA A 63 -28.78 3.35 -17.49
CA ALA A 63 -28.28 2.63 -18.65
C ALA A 63 -26.82 2.96 -18.98
N VAL A 64 -26.42 4.23 -18.86
CA VAL A 64 -25.04 4.68 -19.07
C VAL A 64 -24.13 4.07 -18.00
N ASP A 65 -24.50 4.18 -16.72
CA ASP A 65 -23.71 3.62 -15.60
C ASP A 65 -23.53 2.11 -15.74
N ALA A 66 -24.59 1.38 -16.05
CA ALA A 66 -24.54 -0.06 -16.28
C ALA A 66 -23.64 -0.43 -17.48
N GLY A 67 -23.76 0.33 -18.58
CA GLY A 67 -22.96 0.15 -19.79
C GLY A 67 -21.46 0.37 -19.52
N ILE A 68 -21.09 1.43 -18.82
CA ILE A 68 -19.69 1.70 -18.48
C ILE A 68 -19.14 0.64 -17.52
N ARG A 69 -19.91 0.24 -16.49
CA ARG A 69 -19.52 -0.86 -15.59
C ARG A 69 -19.27 -2.16 -16.35
N ALA A 70 -20.14 -2.50 -17.32
CA ALA A 70 -19.98 -3.68 -18.16
C ALA A 70 -18.73 -3.61 -19.05
N MET A 71 -18.43 -2.45 -19.65
CA MET A 71 -17.20 -2.25 -20.43
C MET A 71 -15.96 -2.42 -19.58
N VAL A 72 -15.92 -1.81 -18.38
CA VAL A 72 -14.79 -1.94 -17.47
C VAL A 72 -14.58 -3.38 -17.00
N ALA A 73 -15.67 -4.11 -16.73
CA ALA A 73 -15.60 -5.52 -16.34
C ALA A 73 -14.99 -6.43 -17.42
N GLN A 74 -15.14 -6.08 -18.72
CA GLN A 74 -14.53 -6.83 -19.83
C GLN A 74 -13.00 -6.66 -19.93
N LEU A 75 -12.42 -5.69 -19.22
CA LEU A 75 -10.96 -5.53 -19.19
C LEU A 75 -10.28 -6.66 -18.42
N HIS A 76 -11.02 -7.43 -17.61
CA HIS A 76 -10.48 -8.46 -16.72
C HIS A 76 -9.35 -7.94 -15.82
N ASP A 77 -9.41 -6.65 -15.50
CA ASP A 77 -8.50 -5.95 -14.61
C ASP A 77 -9.18 -5.75 -13.25
N SER A 78 -8.68 -6.42 -12.22
CA SER A 78 -9.24 -6.34 -10.86
C SER A 78 -9.09 -4.95 -10.22
N HIS A 79 -8.27 -4.08 -10.80
CA HIS A 79 -8.02 -2.72 -10.33
C HIS A 79 -8.80 -1.66 -11.11
N ALA A 80 -9.34 -2.02 -12.28
CA ALA A 80 -10.17 -1.13 -13.07
C ALA A 80 -11.58 -1.03 -12.48
N ILE A 81 -12.03 0.19 -12.24
CA ILE A 81 -13.38 0.46 -11.74
C ILE A 81 -13.96 1.69 -12.42
N TYR A 82 -15.27 1.70 -12.60
CA TYR A 82 -16.02 2.90 -12.91
C TYR A 82 -16.60 3.48 -11.63
N LEU A 83 -16.46 4.78 -11.47
CA LEU A 83 -16.99 5.58 -10.37
C LEU A 83 -18.02 6.54 -10.97
N THR A 84 -19.27 6.47 -10.53
CA THR A 84 -20.27 7.51 -10.83
C THR A 84 -19.77 8.86 -10.28
N GLN A 85 -20.36 9.97 -10.72
CA GLN A 85 -19.94 11.30 -10.24
C GLN A 85 -19.91 11.38 -8.71
N ALA A 86 -20.95 10.88 -8.04
CA ALA A 86 -21.01 10.88 -6.57
C ALA A 86 -19.97 9.94 -5.90
N GLU A 87 -19.66 8.81 -6.55
CA GLU A 87 -18.59 7.90 -6.09
C GLU A 87 -17.21 8.51 -6.34
N TYR A 88 -17.02 9.22 -7.45
CA TYR A 88 -15.77 9.89 -7.77
C TYR A 88 -15.47 11.05 -6.82
N GLU A 89 -16.44 11.89 -6.50
CA GLU A 89 -16.29 12.96 -5.50
C GLU A 89 -15.88 12.39 -4.13
N ARG A 90 -16.52 11.30 -3.71
CA ARG A 90 -16.13 10.57 -2.49
C ARG A 90 -14.74 9.94 -2.60
N PHE A 91 -14.37 9.41 -3.76
CA PHE A 91 -13.04 8.86 -4.00
C PHE A 91 -11.97 9.95 -3.95
N ARG A 92 -12.20 11.09 -4.61
CA ARG A 92 -11.27 12.22 -4.66
C ARG A 92 -11.01 12.80 -3.27
N SER A 93 -12.05 13.00 -2.46
CA SER A 93 -11.89 13.44 -1.08
C SER A 93 -11.06 12.49 -0.20
N ARG A 94 -11.02 11.18 -0.56
CA ARG A 94 -10.16 10.19 0.10
C ARG A 94 -8.70 10.21 -0.39
N THR A 95 -8.47 10.67 -1.62
CA THR A 95 -7.15 10.59 -2.28
C THR A 95 -6.27 11.81 -1.95
N ASP A 96 -6.84 12.90 -1.46
CA ASP A 96 -6.12 14.11 -1.04
C ASP A 96 -5.21 13.90 0.20
N GLY A 97 -4.86 12.63 0.49
CA GLY A 97 -3.85 12.24 1.47
C GLY A 97 -4.36 12.13 2.92
N VAL A 98 -5.61 12.47 3.15
CA VAL A 98 -6.26 12.36 4.45
C VAL A 98 -6.98 11.03 4.55
N PHE A 99 -6.37 10.04 5.21
CA PHE A 99 -7.03 8.78 5.49
C PHE A 99 -7.91 8.91 6.72
N GLY A 100 -9.22 8.93 6.50
CA GLY A 100 -10.17 8.78 7.57
C GLY A 100 -10.21 7.32 8.04
N GLY A 101 -10.16 7.11 9.34
CA GLY A 101 -10.22 5.78 9.93
C GLY A 101 -10.52 5.83 11.42
N ILE A 102 -10.48 4.67 12.07
CA ILE A 102 -10.68 4.58 13.51
C ILE A 102 -9.37 4.50 14.31
N GLY A 103 -8.22 4.34 13.63
CA GLY A 103 -6.89 4.34 14.26
C GLY A 103 -6.56 3.04 15.00
N VAL A 104 -6.74 1.89 14.35
CA VAL A 104 -6.34 0.57 14.86
C VAL A 104 -5.41 -0.13 13.88
N ASP A 105 -4.42 -0.83 14.43
CA ASP A 105 -3.68 -1.88 13.74
C ASP A 105 -4.40 -3.20 13.97
N VAL A 106 -4.65 -3.96 12.91
CA VAL A 106 -5.41 -5.20 13.01
C VAL A 106 -4.71 -6.36 12.29
N TRP A 107 -4.98 -7.56 12.79
CA TRP A 107 -4.55 -8.82 12.20
C TRP A 107 -5.75 -9.67 11.82
N SER A 108 -5.73 -10.32 10.66
CA SER A 108 -6.80 -11.23 10.25
C SER A 108 -6.69 -12.57 10.98
N THR A 109 -7.78 -12.97 11.62
CA THR A 109 -7.94 -14.27 12.28
C THR A 109 -9.20 -14.97 11.75
N PRO A 110 -9.37 -16.27 11.96
CA PRO A 110 -10.62 -16.95 11.60
C PRO A 110 -11.86 -16.38 12.31
N ALA A 111 -11.68 -15.74 13.46
CA ALA A 111 -12.77 -15.13 14.22
C ALA A 111 -13.12 -13.69 13.77
N GLY A 112 -12.23 -13.02 13.03
CA GLY A 112 -12.38 -11.64 12.60
C GLY A 112 -11.06 -10.90 12.60
N LEU A 113 -11.10 -9.57 12.72
CA LEU A 113 -9.90 -8.72 12.82
C LEU A 113 -9.53 -8.53 14.29
N GLU A 114 -8.41 -9.08 14.72
CA GLU A 114 -7.85 -8.86 16.04
C GLU A 114 -7.11 -7.53 16.09
N VAL A 115 -7.45 -6.68 17.05
CA VAL A 115 -6.77 -5.41 17.29
C VAL A 115 -5.41 -5.67 17.94
N LEU A 116 -4.34 -5.34 17.22
CA LEU A 116 -2.96 -5.46 17.72
C LEU A 116 -2.55 -4.25 18.55
N SER A 117 -2.84 -3.07 18.02
CA SER A 117 -2.58 -1.78 18.66
C SER A 117 -3.62 -0.76 18.22
N ARG A 118 -3.64 0.37 18.89
CA ARG A 118 -4.43 1.54 18.51
C ARG A 118 -3.55 2.77 18.55
N GLU A 119 -3.79 3.72 17.68
CA GLU A 119 -3.08 4.99 17.72
C GLU A 119 -3.51 5.80 18.96
N PRO A 120 -2.58 6.45 19.66
CA PRO A 120 -2.90 7.34 20.78
C PRO A 120 -3.89 8.42 20.34
N ASN A 121 -4.87 8.71 21.21
CA ASN A 121 -5.93 9.70 20.96
C ASN A 121 -6.83 9.42 19.74
N SER A 122 -6.72 8.24 19.12
CA SER A 122 -7.57 7.85 18.00
C SER A 122 -9.04 7.65 18.42
N PRO A 123 -9.97 7.66 17.47
CA PRO A 123 -11.37 7.31 17.73
C PRO A 123 -11.54 5.96 18.41
N ALA A 124 -10.75 4.97 18.03
CA ALA A 124 -10.78 3.66 18.68
C ALA A 124 -10.31 3.73 20.14
N ALA A 125 -9.29 4.55 20.43
CA ALA A 125 -8.82 4.76 21.80
C ALA A 125 -9.91 5.45 22.65
N GLN A 126 -10.55 6.49 22.11
CA GLN A 126 -11.64 7.21 22.76
C GLN A 126 -12.89 6.33 22.97
N ALA A 127 -13.19 5.44 22.02
CA ALA A 127 -14.28 4.48 22.14
C ALA A 127 -13.98 3.32 23.09
N GLY A 128 -12.75 3.21 23.63
CA GLY A 128 -12.37 2.16 24.58
C GLY A 128 -12.11 0.80 23.94
N ILE A 129 -11.76 0.78 22.64
CA ILE A 129 -11.26 -0.43 21.97
C ILE A 129 -9.86 -0.73 22.54
N LEU A 130 -9.60 -2.00 22.82
CA LEU A 130 -8.35 -2.44 23.43
C LEU A 130 -7.61 -3.44 22.53
N PRO A 131 -6.28 -3.50 22.64
CA PRO A 131 -5.50 -4.58 22.04
C PRO A 131 -6.03 -5.95 22.51
N GLY A 132 -6.20 -6.88 21.57
CA GLY A 132 -6.82 -8.19 21.80
C GLY A 132 -8.33 -8.24 21.58
N ASP A 133 -9.01 -7.11 21.37
CA ASP A 133 -10.39 -7.10 20.92
C ASP A 133 -10.49 -7.68 19.49
N ILE A 134 -11.56 -8.42 19.21
CA ILE A 134 -11.82 -8.99 17.88
C ILE A 134 -13.01 -8.27 17.25
N ILE A 135 -12.77 -7.55 16.16
CA ILE A 135 -13.82 -6.94 15.34
C ILE A 135 -14.38 -8.03 14.44
N THR A 136 -15.63 -8.41 14.63
CA THR A 136 -16.30 -9.47 13.85
C THR A 136 -17.11 -8.92 12.69
N HIS A 137 -17.72 -7.72 12.86
CA HIS A 137 -18.49 -7.04 11.82
C HIS A 137 -18.17 -5.55 11.82
N VAL A 138 -18.26 -4.94 10.64
CA VAL A 138 -18.22 -3.49 10.42
C VAL A 138 -19.40 -3.14 9.51
N ASP A 139 -20.23 -2.18 9.93
CA ASP A 139 -21.44 -1.75 9.23
C ASP A 139 -22.33 -2.94 8.80
N GLY A 140 -22.49 -3.92 9.71
CA GLY A 140 -23.26 -5.15 9.50
C GLY A 140 -22.56 -6.20 8.61
N GLN A 141 -21.41 -5.92 8.03
CA GLN A 141 -20.65 -6.83 7.18
C GLN A 141 -19.66 -7.67 8.00
N ALA A 142 -19.70 -9.00 7.85
CA ALA A 142 -18.76 -9.91 8.50
C ALA A 142 -17.35 -9.77 7.89
N VAL A 143 -16.34 -9.47 8.71
CA VAL A 143 -14.97 -9.19 8.24
C VAL A 143 -14.14 -10.45 7.97
N ASN A 144 -14.50 -11.60 8.55
CA ASN A 144 -13.77 -12.87 8.38
C ASN A 144 -13.89 -13.50 6.99
N LYS A 145 -14.76 -12.96 6.13
CA LYS A 145 -14.94 -13.37 4.72
C LYS A 145 -14.13 -12.53 3.75
N LEU A 146 -13.44 -11.50 4.23
CA LEU A 146 -12.67 -10.55 3.45
C LEU A 146 -11.17 -10.79 3.63
N THR A 147 -10.37 -10.35 2.66
CA THR A 147 -8.94 -10.22 2.89
C THR A 147 -8.67 -9.10 3.90
N LEU A 148 -7.53 -9.14 4.60
CA LEU A 148 -7.14 -8.06 5.52
C LEU A 148 -7.17 -6.69 4.82
N VAL A 149 -6.64 -6.64 3.59
CA VAL A 149 -6.58 -5.41 2.79
C VAL A 149 -7.98 -4.88 2.48
N ASP A 150 -8.91 -5.75 2.08
CA ASP A 150 -10.28 -5.35 1.78
C ASP A 150 -11.03 -4.89 3.03
N ALA A 151 -10.88 -5.61 4.14
CA ALA A 151 -11.52 -5.27 5.40
C ALA A 151 -11.04 -3.92 5.95
N VAL A 152 -9.73 -3.64 5.87
CA VAL A 152 -9.15 -2.36 6.30
C VAL A 152 -9.57 -1.24 5.35
N ASN A 153 -9.35 -1.39 4.04
CA ASN A 153 -9.53 -0.31 3.09
C ASN A 153 -11.00 0.03 2.81
N ASN A 154 -11.89 -0.97 2.85
CA ASN A 154 -13.28 -0.78 2.45
C ASN A 154 -14.23 -0.61 3.63
N LEU A 155 -13.84 -1.07 4.83
CA LEU A 155 -14.72 -1.07 6.00
C LEU A 155 -14.19 -0.21 7.16
N LEU A 156 -12.96 -0.45 7.63
CA LEU A 156 -12.39 0.31 8.75
C LEU A 156 -12.02 1.74 8.35
N ASN A 157 -11.39 1.88 7.19
CA ASN A 157 -11.10 3.17 6.60
C ASN A 157 -12.36 3.72 5.91
N GLY A 158 -12.49 5.04 5.89
CA GLY A 158 -13.61 5.71 5.23
C GLY A 158 -13.42 7.23 5.28
N PRO A 159 -14.37 8.02 4.74
CA PRO A 159 -14.26 9.47 4.84
C PRO A 159 -14.21 9.90 6.30
N PRO A 160 -13.36 10.90 6.65
CA PRO A 160 -13.45 11.56 7.94
C PRO A 160 -14.88 12.01 8.22
N ASP A 161 -15.22 12.11 9.49
CA ASP A 161 -16.55 12.49 9.97
C ASP A 161 -17.70 11.53 9.63
N THR A 162 -17.40 10.32 9.13
CA THR A 162 -18.38 9.22 9.03
C THR A 162 -18.28 8.27 10.21
N ASP A 163 -19.35 7.56 10.51
CA ASP A 163 -19.38 6.58 11.59
C ASP A 163 -19.12 5.16 11.05
N ALA A 164 -18.41 4.35 11.84
CA ALA A 164 -18.30 2.90 11.68
C ALA A 164 -19.07 2.21 12.78
N GLU A 165 -20.00 1.32 12.46
CA GLU A 165 -20.69 0.47 13.44
C GLU A 165 -19.91 -0.86 13.56
N LEU A 166 -19.22 -1.03 14.70
CA LEU A 166 -18.38 -2.20 14.95
C LEU A 166 -19.08 -3.18 15.84
N THR A 167 -18.99 -4.46 15.53
CA THR A 167 -19.33 -5.53 16.47
C THR A 167 -18.03 -6.15 17.00
N ILE A 168 -17.79 -6.04 18.31
CA ILE A 168 -16.54 -6.40 18.96
C ILE A 168 -16.78 -7.50 19.99
N VAL A 169 -15.91 -8.52 19.97
CA VAL A 169 -15.79 -9.55 21.00
C VAL A 169 -14.50 -9.31 21.77
N ARG A 170 -14.59 -9.26 23.10
CA ARG A 170 -13.43 -9.12 24.00
C ARG A 170 -13.10 -10.45 24.68
N PRO A 171 -12.05 -11.17 24.26
CA PRO A 171 -11.70 -12.49 24.81
C PRO A 171 -11.30 -12.48 26.29
N SER A 172 -10.86 -11.32 26.80
CA SER A 172 -10.46 -11.16 28.21
C SER A 172 -11.63 -11.11 29.21
N ASP A 173 -12.87 -11.00 28.72
CA ASP A 173 -14.03 -11.05 29.56
C ASP A 173 -14.20 -12.51 30.07
N SER A 174 -13.99 -12.74 31.37
CA SER A 174 -13.98 -14.06 32.02
C SER A 174 -15.33 -14.80 32.03
N VAL A 175 -16.37 -14.14 31.58
CA VAL A 175 -17.70 -14.72 31.30
C VAL A 175 -18.00 -14.35 29.85
N ALA A 176 -18.45 -15.28 29.03
CA ALA A 176 -18.86 -15.04 27.65
C ALA A 176 -19.94 -13.94 27.60
N LYS A 177 -19.48 -12.70 27.53
CA LYS A 177 -20.37 -11.54 27.32
C LYS A 177 -20.80 -11.49 25.87
N PRO A 178 -22.03 -11.03 25.59
CA PRO A 178 -22.48 -10.84 24.22
C PRO A 178 -21.57 -9.85 23.49
N PRO A 179 -21.43 -10.00 22.17
CA PRO A 179 -20.72 -9.04 21.36
C PRO A 179 -21.20 -7.61 21.62
N ARG A 180 -20.27 -6.66 21.67
CA ARG A 180 -20.58 -5.25 21.92
C ARG A 180 -20.71 -4.54 20.59
N ALA A 181 -21.86 -3.88 20.37
CA ALA A 181 -21.99 -2.92 19.27
C ALA A 181 -21.38 -1.58 19.72
N MET A 182 -20.49 -1.02 18.91
CA MET A 182 -19.81 0.25 19.17
C MET A 182 -19.87 1.11 17.92
N ARG A 183 -20.28 2.36 18.09
CA ARG A 183 -20.25 3.36 17.02
C ARG A 183 -19.00 4.20 17.19
N VAL A 184 -18.14 4.19 16.18
CA VAL A 184 -16.85 4.87 16.21
C VAL A 184 -16.79 5.86 15.03
N ARG A 185 -16.63 7.14 15.32
CA ARG A 185 -16.53 8.18 14.29
C ARG A 185 -15.16 8.13 13.65
N ARG A 186 -15.08 7.98 12.33
CA ARG A 186 -13.82 8.05 11.60
C ARG A 186 -13.31 9.47 11.63
N THR A 187 -12.03 9.63 11.92
CA THR A 187 -11.33 10.92 11.85
C THR A 187 -10.09 10.78 10.97
N GLU A 188 -9.45 11.88 10.68
CA GLU A 188 -8.11 11.87 10.12
C GLU A 188 -7.14 11.16 11.09
N ILE A 189 -6.53 10.09 10.64
CA ILE A 189 -5.58 9.30 11.43
C ILE A 189 -4.18 9.59 10.92
N HIS A 190 -3.36 10.15 11.78
CA HIS A 190 -1.92 10.23 11.56
C HIS A 190 -1.31 8.85 11.83
N VAL A 191 -1.07 8.09 10.77
CA VAL A 191 -0.42 6.78 10.88
C VAL A 191 1.03 6.97 11.28
N ASP A 192 1.48 6.26 12.32
CA ASP A 192 2.89 6.20 12.69
C ASP A 192 3.67 5.38 11.65
N SER A 193 4.05 6.07 10.55
CA SER A 193 4.67 5.46 9.37
C SER A 193 6.05 4.87 9.65
N ILE A 194 6.71 5.29 10.75
CA ILE A 194 8.04 4.80 11.16
C ILE A 194 8.00 4.32 12.60
N ARG A 195 8.35 3.06 12.81
CA ARG A 195 8.36 2.42 14.13
C ARG A 195 9.71 1.78 14.43
N GLY A 196 10.07 1.81 15.69
CA GLY A 196 11.16 1.02 16.25
C GLY A 196 10.69 -0.39 16.65
N TRP A 197 11.57 -1.14 17.25
CA TRP A 197 11.28 -2.50 17.69
C TRP A 197 10.57 -2.57 19.07
N MET A 198 10.65 -1.51 19.89
CA MET A 198 10.05 -1.48 21.22
C MET A 198 9.48 -0.09 21.54
N ARG A 199 8.31 -0.04 22.17
CA ARG A 199 7.73 1.21 22.70
C ARG A 199 8.51 1.67 23.95
N GLN A 200 8.75 2.96 24.06
CA GLN A 200 9.30 3.60 25.26
C GLN A 200 8.19 4.17 26.13
N GLY A 201 8.41 4.25 27.44
CA GLY A 201 7.42 4.77 28.38
C GLY A 201 6.99 6.22 28.15
N SER A 202 7.78 6.99 27.39
CA SER A 202 7.47 8.36 26.96
C SER A 202 6.61 8.46 25.68
N GLY A 203 6.17 7.33 25.14
CA GLY A 203 5.36 7.29 23.89
C GLY A 203 6.17 7.23 22.59
N GLY A 204 7.52 7.24 22.68
CA GLY A 204 8.41 7.10 21.52
C GLY A 204 8.76 5.65 21.21
N TRP A 205 9.67 5.48 20.22
CA TRP A 205 10.20 4.18 19.81
C TRP A 205 11.69 4.03 20.17
N ASN A 206 12.09 2.83 20.56
CA ASN A 206 13.49 2.42 20.60
C ASN A 206 13.86 1.80 19.25
N TYR A 207 14.83 2.39 18.57
CA TYR A 207 15.33 1.93 17.28
C TYR A 207 16.61 1.09 17.42
N VAL A 208 17.35 1.20 18.53
CA VAL A 208 18.59 0.44 18.75
C VAL A 208 18.24 -0.95 19.25
N LEU A 209 18.34 -1.96 18.35
CA LEU A 209 18.04 -3.35 18.65
C LEU A 209 19.17 -4.01 19.46
N ASP A 210 20.40 -3.72 19.10
CA ASP A 210 21.61 -4.19 19.80
C ASP A 210 22.56 -3.02 20.04
N PRO A 211 22.65 -2.53 21.30
CA PRO A 211 23.55 -1.45 21.66
C PRO A 211 25.04 -1.81 21.56
N ALA A 212 25.42 -3.08 21.81
CA ALA A 212 26.81 -3.52 21.79
C ALA A 212 27.36 -3.50 20.35
N GLU A 213 26.59 -3.99 19.41
CA GLU A 213 26.94 -3.98 17.99
C GLU A 213 26.48 -2.72 17.26
N ARG A 214 25.78 -1.82 17.93
CA ARG A 214 25.20 -0.59 17.36
C ARG A 214 24.35 -0.88 16.12
N MET A 215 23.50 -1.92 16.23
CA MET A 215 22.55 -2.31 15.20
C MET A 215 21.18 -1.71 15.48
N ALA A 216 20.58 -1.14 14.45
CA ALA A 216 19.25 -0.57 14.52
C ALA A 216 18.21 -1.38 13.75
N TYR A 217 16.97 -1.23 14.19
CA TYR A 217 15.77 -1.72 13.52
C TYR A 217 14.82 -0.55 13.28
N VAL A 218 14.44 -0.38 12.03
CA VAL A 218 13.47 0.62 11.59
C VAL A 218 12.40 -0.07 10.76
N ARG A 219 11.13 0.06 11.15
CA ARG A 219 9.99 -0.46 10.41
C ARG A 219 9.26 0.67 9.72
N LEU A 220 9.09 0.57 8.41
CA LEU A 220 8.21 1.42 7.63
C LEU A 220 6.87 0.71 7.46
N THR A 221 5.81 1.27 8.02
CA THR A 221 4.47 0.66 7.98
C THR A 221 3.68 1.09 6.76
N LYS A 222 3.98 2.31 6.23
CA LYS A 222 3.32 2.89 5.06
C LYS A 222 4.17 4.01 4.47
N PHE A 223 4.04 4.26 3.18
CA PHE A 223 4.65 5.39 2.49
C PHE A 223 3.68 6.58 2.46
N THR A 224 3.78 7.43 3.48
CA THR A 224 3.04 8.69 3.65
C THR A 224 3.86 9.86 3.12
N GLN A 225 3.25 11.04 3.01
CA GLN A 225 3.93 12.23 2.49
C GLN A 225 5.11 12.70 3.35
N ASP A 226 5.07 12.40 4.65
CA ASP A 226 6.06 12.81 5.65
C ASP A 226 7.09 11.73 6.01
N VAL A 227 7.06 10.57 5.35
CA VAL A 227 7.87 9.40 5.74
C VAL A 227 9.36 9.64 5.55
N ASP A 228 9.76 10.38 4.54
CA ASP A 228 11.16 10.72 4.23
C ASP A 228 11.75 11.66 5.29
N GLU A 229 11.06 12.74 5.65
CA GLU A 229 11.48 13.67 6.70
C GLU A 229 11.60 12.96 8.06
N ARG A 230 10.63 12.09 8.38
CA ARG A 230 10.66 11.30 9.61
C ARG A 230 11.77 10.27 9.62
N LEU A 231 12.04 9.63 8.47
CA LEU A 231 13.16 8.71 8.30
C LEU A 231 14.50 9.44 8.49
N ASP A 232 14.66 10.61 7.89
CA ASP A 232 15.85 11.45 8.05
C ASP A 232 16.09 11.81 9.52
N SER A 233 15.04 12.16 10.26
CA SER A 233 15.13 12.44 11.70
C SER A 233 15.62 11.23 12.49
N VAL A 234 15.04 10.05 12.26
CA VAL A 234 15.42 8.80 12.94
C VAL A 234 16.84 8.39 12.57
N MET A 235 17.18 8.42 11.28
CA MET A 235 18.50 8.03 10.79
C MET A 235 19.60 8.97 11.27
N SER A 236 19.34 10.28 11.32
CA SER A 236 20.29 11.25 11.88
C SER A 236 20.62 10.93 13.33
N GLY A 237 19.63 10.60 14.15
CA GLY A 237 19.85 10.20 15.54
C GLY A 237 20.65 8.90 15.66
N LEU A 238 20.39 7.92 14.80
CA LEU A 238 21.11 6.64 14.78
C LEU A 238 22.56 6.80 14.30
N LEU A 239 22.79 7.59 13.26
CA LEU A 239 24.13 7.89 12.75
C LEU A 239 24.98 8.63 13.78
N GLN A 240 24.42 9.59 14.53
CA GLN A 240 25.10 10.27 15.62
C GLN A 240 25.49 9.30 16.76
N GLN A 241 24.70 8.25 16.98
CA GLN A 241 25.00 7.18 17.93
C GLN A 241 26.00 6.14 17.38
N GLY A 242 26.48 6.35 16.15
CA GLY A 242 27.47 5.49 15.50
C GLY A 242 26.90 4.19 14.96
N LEU A 243 25.75 4.26 14.30
CA LEU A 243 25.11 3.14 13.60
C LEU A 243 26.12 2.31 12.79
N ARG A 244 26.13 0.99 12.99
CA ARG A 244 26.98 0.04 12.22
C ARG A 244 26.20 -0.88 11.32
N GLY A 245 24.92 -1.13 11.60
CA GLY A 245 24.08 -1.99 10.78
C GLY A 245 22.61 -1.66 10.94
N LEU A 246 21.82 -1.81 9.86
CA LEU A 246 20.40 -1.49 9.83
C LEU A 246 19.56 -2.67 9.35
N ILE A 247 18.49 -2.99 10.08
CA ILE A 247 17.39 -3.80 9.63
C ILE A 247 16.24 -2.86 9.27
N LEU A 248 15.90 -2.78 7.98
CA LEU A 248 14.72 -2.06 7.49
C LEU A 248 13.58 -3.06 7.31
N ASP A 249 12.53 -2.96 8.11
CA ASP A 249 11.40 -3.88 8.04
C ASP A 249 10.26 -3.29 7.21
N LEU A 250 9.98 -3.93 6.07
CA LEU A 250 8.89 -3.60 5.15
C LEU A 250 7.79 -4.67 5.18
N ARG A 251 7.81 -5.60 6.12
CA ARG A 251 6.74 -6.61 6.27
C ARG A 251 5.42 -5.93 6.60
N ASP A 252 4.35 -6.43 6.00
CA ASP A 252 2.98 -5.90 6.12
C ASP A 252 2.81 -4.44 5.64
N ASN A 253 3.82 -3.86 4.99
CA ASN A 253 3.71 -2.57 4.33
C ASN A 253 3.03 -2.73 2.97
N THR A 254 1.78 -2.32 2.86
CA THR A 254 0.98 -2.43 1.63
C THR A 254 1.30 -1.34 0.59
N GLY A 255 2.33 -0.53 0.82
CA GLY A 255 2.75 0.55 -0.06
C GLY A 255 2.30 1.93 0.42
N GLY A 256 2.02 2.80 -0.51
CA GLY A 256 1.65 4.20 -0.31
C GLY A 256 2.08 5.05 -1.50
N LEU A 257 2.55 6.27 -1.25
CA LEU A 257 2.95 7.21 -2.28
C LEU A 257 4.23 6.75 -3.01
N LEU A 258 4.21 6.83 -4.33
CA LEU A 258 5.37 6.49 -5.16
C LEU A 258 6.56 7.42 -4.89
N ASP A 259 6.30 8.72 -4.78
CA ASP A 259 7.36 9.71 -4.55
C ASP A 259 8.06 9.45 -3.21
N SER A 260 7.32 9.17 -2.16
CA SER A 260 7.89 8.82 -0.85
C SER A 260 8.73 7.53 -0.88
N ALA A 261 8.30 6.51 -1.65
CA ALA A 261 9.10 5.30 -1.82
C ALA A 261 10.38 5.56 -2.62
N ARG A 262 10.30 6.37 -3.66
CA ARG A 262 11.44 6.79 -4.46
C ARG A 262 12.47 7.54 -3.60
N GLU A 263 12.02 8.52 -2.83
CA GLU A 263 12.86 9.32 -1.92
C GLU A 263 13.47 8.45 -0.82
N THR A 264 12.69 7.53 -0.25
CA THR A 264 13.22 6.54 0.70
C THR A 264 14.34 5.67 0.07
N ALA A 265 14.16 5.19 -1.16
CA ALA A 265 15.19 4.40 -1.85
C ALA A 265 16.42 5.24 -2.17
N ASP A 266 16.23 6.49 -2.58
CA ASP A 266 17.27 7.47 -2.90
C ASP A 266 18.19 7.74 -1.70
N ARG A 267 17.65 7.79 -0.48
CA ARG A 267 18.44 7.94 0.76
C ARG A 267 19.46 6.82 0.98
N PHE A 268 19.28 5.67 0.36
CA PHE A 268 20.18 4.51 0.52
C PHE A 268 21.03 4.22 -0.72
N LEU A 269 20.74 4.86 -1.86
CA LEU A 269 21.42 4.64 -3.16
C LEU A 269 22.09 5.94 -3.61
N ASP A 270 23.34 5.86 -4.01
CA ASP A 270 24.09 7.03 -4.51
C ASP A 270 23.96 7.25 -6.03
N ALA A 271 23.50 6.27 -6.76
CA ALA A 271 23.29 6.35 -8.21
C ALA A 271 22.46 5.15 -8.73
N GLY A 272 21.99 5.27 -9.94
CA GLY A 272 21.33 4.21 -10.70
C GLY A 272 19.80 4.33 -10.71
N LEU A 273 19.17 3.47 -11.51
CA LEU A 273 17.71 3.45 -11.64
C LEU A 273 17.07 2.94 -10.34
N ILE A 274 16.07 3.65 -9.81
CA ILE A 274 15.25 3.18 -8.70
C ILE A 274 14.07 2.37 -9.22
N VAL A 275 13.31 2.96 -10.15
CA VAL A 275 12.13 2.35 -10.75
C VAL A 275 11.84 3.01 -12.09
N ARG A 276 11.24 2.27 -13.02
CA ARG A 276 10.61 2.83 -14.21
C ARG A 276 9.17 2.37 -14.33
N THR A 277 8.35 3.19 -14.98
CA THR A 277 7.03 2.76 -15.44
C THR A 277 7.07 2.47 -16.93
N GLY A 278 6.20 1.60 -17.39
CA GLY A 278 6.01 1.32 -18.80
C GLY A 278 4.59 0.85 -19.09
N GLY A 279 4.00 1.35 -20.17
CA GLY A 279 2.63 1.03 -20.58
C GLY A 279 2.44 1.12 -22.09
N ARG A 280 1.27 0.73 -22.58
CA ARG A 280 1.02 0.68 -24.04
C ARG A 280 0.97 2.05 -24.71
N ARG A 281 0.51 3.08 -24.02
CA ARG A 281 0.27 4.44 -24.55
C ARG A 281 0.67 5.54 -23.55
N VAL A 282 1.57 5.22 -22.66
CA VAL A 282 2.09 6.14 -21.65
C VAL A 282 3.61 6.18 -21.83
N ASP A 283 4.18 7.36 -21.84
CA ASP A 283 5.63 7.53 -21.92
C ASP A 283 6.31 6.85 -20.71
N ASP A 284 7.37 6.13 -20.99
CA ASP A 284 8.19 5.50 -19.96
C ASP A 284 8.80 6.58 -19.06
N LYS A 285 8.44 6.57 -17.78
CA LYS A 285 9.07 7.43 -16.79
C LYS A 285 10.12 6.62 -16.03
N GLN A 286 11.26 7.25 -15.77
CA GLN A 286 12.37 6.63 -15.05
C GLN A 286 12.82 7.56 -13.93
N TRP A 287 13.09 6.97 -12.76
CA TRP A 287 13.58 7.71 -11.60
C TRP A 287 14.90 7.10 -11.16
N PHE A 288 15.88 7.96 -11.04
CA PHE A 288 17.26 7.62 -10.70
C PHE A 288 17.61 8.12 -9.32
N ALA A 289 18.46 7.39 -8.63
CA ALA A 289 19.04 7.81 -7.37
C ALA A 289 20.07 8.93 -7.61
N MET A 290 20.15 9.82 -6.64
CA MET A 290 21.07 10.96 -6.61
C MET A 290 21.93 10.88 -5.35
N ARG A 291 23.21 11.25 -5.49
CA ARG A 291 24.16 11.16 -4.39
C ARG A 291 23.88 12.14 -3.23
N ASP A 292 23.22 13.26 -3.52
CA ASP A 292 22.92 14.27 -2.52
C ASP A 292 21.86 13.74 -1.52
N GLY A 293 22.21 13.76 -0.23
CA GLY A 293 21.32 13.27 0.82
C GLY A 293 21.39 11.77 1.07
N THR A 294 22.26 11.02 0.35
CA THR A 294 22.45 9.59 0.59
C THR A 294 23.12 9.36 1.96
N TYR A 295 22.57 8.42 2.74
CA TYR A 295 23.17 8.03 4.00
C TYR A 295 24.54 7.37 3.80
N PRO A 296 25.48 7.49 4.79
CA PRO A 296 26.75 6.77 4.73
C PRO A 296 26.54 5.27 4.53
N ALA A 297 27.51 4.62 3.90
CA ALA A 297 27.46 3.18 3.68
C ALA A 297 27.60 2.42 5.01
N PHE A 298 26.65 1.52 5.27
CA PHE A 298 26.65 0.55 6.37
C PHE A 298 25.96 -0.75 5.91
N PRO A 299 26.28 -1.91 6.49
CA PRO A 299 25.57 -3.16 6.25
C PRO A 299 24.07 -3.02 6.49
N MET A 300 23.26 -3.54 5.56
CA MET A 300 21.80 -3.39 5.60
C MET A 300 21.11 -4.69 5.22
N VAL A 301 20.01 -4.97 5.93
CA VAL A 301 19.05 -6.03 5.61
C VAL A 301 17.67 -5.42 5.48
N VAL A 302 16.91 -5.86 4.49
CA VAL A 302 15.49 -5.51 4.30
C VAL A 302 14.64 -6.75 4.58
N LEU A 303 13.65 -6.64 5.46
CA LEU A 303 12.69 -7.72 5.71
C LEU A 303 11.43 -7.51 4.86
N ILE A 304 10.99 -8.58 4.20
CA ILE A 304 9.74 -8.57 3.41
C ILE A 304 8.91 -9.83 3.69
N ASN A 305 7.61 -9.75 3.42
CA ASN A 305 6.70 -10.89 3.45
C ASN A 305 5.62 -10.79 2.35
N GLY A 306 4.73 -11.77 2.28
CA GLY A 306 3.66 -11.82 1.29
C GLY A 306 2.65 -10.66 1.33
N SER A 307 2.69 -9.81 2.35
CA SER A 307 1.89 -8.57 2.46
C SER A 307 2.67 -7.31 2.10
N THR A 308 3.99 -7.42 1.85
CA THR A 308 4.80 -6.31 1.32
C THR A 308 4.37 -6.02 -0.12
N ALA A 309 3.85 -4.80 -0.42
CA ALA A 309 3.21 -4.54 -1.71
C ALA A 309 3.53 -3.14 -2.28
N SER A 310 3.43 -3.00 -3.62
CA SER A 310 3.45 -1.70 -4.33
C SER A 310 4.73 -0.88 -4.04
N ALA A 311 4.60 0.33 -3.48
CA ALA A 311 5.71 1.21 -3.11
C ALA A 311 6.78 0.51 -2.26
N ALA A 312 6.38 -0.38 -1.34
CA ALA A 312 7.31 -1.18 -0.54
C ALA A 312 8.11 -2.19 -1.38
N GLU A 313 7.51 -2.72 -2.44
CA GLU A 313 8.20 -3.61 -3.39
C GLU A 313 9.23 -2.84 -4.23
N ILE A 314 8.93 -1.58 -4.57
CA ILE A 314 9.87 -0.70 -5.28
C ILE A 314 11.14 -0.51 -4.44
N VAL A 315 10.99 -0.14 -3.16
CA VAL A 315 12.14 0.07 -2.25
C VAL A 315 12.93 -1.21 -2.06
N ALA A 316 12.26 -2.31 -1.69
CA ALA A 316 12.93 -3.60 -1.47
C ALA A 316 13.65 -4.10 -2.74
N GLY A 317 12.99 -3.99 -3.90
CA GLY A 317 13.52 -4.40 -5.19
C GLY A 317 14.70 -3.56 -5.64
N ALA A 318 14.62 -2.23 -5.52
CA ALA A 318 15.71 -1.33 -5.87
C ALA A 318 16.96 -1.61 -5.01
N LEU A 319 16.79 -1.70 -3.69
CA LEU A 319 17.90 -1.99 -2.77
C LEU A 319 18.54 -3.37 -3.01
N ARG A 320 17.73 -4.38 -3.36
CA ARG A 320 18.22 -5.72 -3.76
C ARG A 320 19.00 -5.67 -5.07
N ASP A 321 18.44 -5.08 -6.10
CA ASP A 321 19.00 -5.10 -7.46
C ASP A 321 20.32 -4.30 -7.51
N HIS A 322 20.44 -3.24 -6.74
CA HIS A 322 21.70 -2.52 -6.52
C HIS A 322 22.65 -3.19 -5.52
N ARG A 323 22.26 -4.34 -4.94
CA ARG A 323 23.05 -5.05 -3.91
C ARG A 323 23.34 -4.20 -2.67
N ARG A 324 22.57 -3.13 -2.48
CA ARG A 324 22.69 -2.24 -1.31
C ARG A 324 22.29 -2.95 -0.02
N ALA A 325 21.32 -3.88 -0.11
CA ALA A 325 20.84 -4.64 1.03
C ALA A 325 20.59 -6.10 0.65
N LEU A 326 20.70 -7.00 1.63
CA LEU A 326 20.15 -8.34 1.54
C LEU A 326 18.66 -8.29 1.86
N VAL A 327 17.84 -8.84 0.98
CA VAL A 327 16.41 -8.98 1.22
C VAL A 327 16.14 -10.35 1.84
N VAL A 328 15.50 -10.37 3.00
CA VAL A 328 15.24 -11.58 3.81
C VAL A 328 13.74 -11.73 4.07
N GLY A 329 13.24 -12.94 3.99
CA GLY A 329 11.85 -13.25 4.33
C GLY A 329 11.14 -14.07 3.27
N GLU A 330 9.91 -13.71 2.92
CA GLU A 330 9.08 -14.39 1.93
C GLU A 330 8.88 -13.49 0.71
N ARG A 331 8.55 -14.10 -0.46
CA ARG A 331 8.21 -13.34 -1.68
C ARG A 331 7.13 -12.30 -1.37
N SER A 332 7.29 -11.08 -1.89
CA SER A 332 6.33 -10.00 -1.76
C SER A 332 5.02 -10.25 -2.52
N TYR A 333 4.07 -9.35 -2.37
CA TYR A 333 2.70 -9.50 -2.89
C TYR A 333 2.60 -9.49 -4.42
N GLY A 334 3.43 -8.72 -5.12
CA GLY A 334 3.37 -8.58 -6.58
C GLY A 334 2.31 -7.59 -7.07
N LYS A 335 2.24 -6.40 -6.47
CA LYS A 335 1.40 -5.30 -6.96
C LYS A 335 2.26 -4.27 -7.70
N GLY A 336 2.41 -4.48 -8.99
CA GLY A 336 3.25 -3.64 -9.85
C GLY A 336 2.47 -2.77 -10.83
N SER A 337 1.14 -2.70 -10.72
CA SER A 337 0.28 -1.92 -11.61
C SER A 337 0.12 -0.48 -11.13
N VAL A 338 0.17 0.47 -12.09
CA VAL A 338 -0.12 1.89 -11.89
C VAL A 338 -1.52 2.17 -12.36
N GLN A 339 -2.34 2.77 -11.51
CA GLN A 339 -3.69 3.17 -11.87
C GLN A 339 -3.77 4.69 -12.03
N GLU A 340 -4.43 5.11 -13.09
CA GLU A 340 -4.82 6.50 -13.31
C GLU A 340 -6.34 6.62 -13.24
N VAL A 341 -6.80 7.76 -12.74
CA VAL A 341 -8.21 8.11 -12.71
C VAL A 341 -8.47 9.11 -13.81
N VAL A 342 -9.29 8.71 -14.77
CA VAL A 342 -9.66 9.53 -15.93
C VAL A 342 -11.10 10.01 -15.73
N GLU A 343 -11.27 11.32 -15.62
CA GLU A 343 -12.61 11.92 -15.54
C GLU A 343 -13.32 11.80 -16.89
N LEU A 344 -14.61 11.52 -16.84
CA LEU A 344 -15.45 11.46 -18.02
C LEU A 344 -16.17 12.79 -18.22
N ASP A 345 -16.35 13.17 -19.49
CA ASP A 345 -17.08 14.38 -19.86
C ASP A 345 -18.53 14.37 -19.36
N ASN A 346 -19.13 15.55 -19.27
CA ASN A 346 -20.54 15.75 -18.92
C ASN A 346 -20.98 15.15 -17.58
N ASN A 347 -20.17 15.26 -16.56
CA ASN A 347 -20.42 14.70 -15.22
C ASN A 347 -20.63 13.17 -15.26
N GLY A 348 -19.98 12.49 -16.21
CA GLY A 348 -20.04 11.04 -16.38
C GLY A 348 -19.30 10.27 -15.28
N GLY A 349 -18.78 10.95 -14.23
CA GLY A 349 -17.95 10.31 -13.22
C GLY A 349 -16.52 10.10 -13.69
N ALA A 350 -15.90 9.01 -13.26
CA ALA A 350 -14.51 8.70 -13.63
C ALA A 350 -14.28 7.20 -13.82
N ILE A 351 -13.28 6.86 -14.62
CA ILE A 351 -12.79 5.49 -14.75
C ILE A 351 -11.38 5.43 -14.17
N LYS A 352 -11.16 4.56 -13.20
CA LYS A 352 -9.85 4.18 -12.72
C LYS A 352 -9.36 3.00 -13.56
N LEU A 353 -8.22 3.14 -14.22
CA LEU A 353 -7.66 2.16 -15.15
C LEU A 353 -6.21 1.86 -14.81
N THR A 354 -5.77 0.63 -15.01
CA THR A 354 -4.34 0.30 -15.05
C THR A 354 -3.76 0.81 -16.37
N THR A 355 -2.88 1.79 -16.30
CA THR A 355 -2.25 2.44 -17.46
C THR A 355 -0.81 2.01 -17.68
N SER A 356 -0.12 1.60 -16.61
CA SER A 356 1.31 1.23 -16.65
C SER A 356 1.63 0.16 -15.61
N TYR A 357 2.84 -0.37 -15.73
CA TYR A 357 3.45 -1.28 -14.76
C TYR A 357 4.76 -0.71 -14.23
N TYR A 358 5.12 -1.08 -12.99
CA TYR A 358 6.42 -0.80 -12.40
C TYR A 358 7.43 -1.87 -12.77
N PHE A 359 8.62 -1.43 -13.13
CA PHE A 359 9.77 -2.30 -13.40
C PHE A 359 10.93 -1.90 -12.49
N LEU A 360 11.55 -2.90 -11.89
CA LEU A 360 12.73 -2.77 -11.06
C LEU A 360 13.98 -2.46 -11.90
N PRO A 361 15.12 -2.07 -11.29
CA PRO A 361 16.38 -1.85 -11.99
C PRO A 361 16.82 -3.03 -12.86
N SER A 362 16.58 -4.26 -12.42
CA SER A 362 16.84 -5.49 -13.18
C SER A 362 15.97 -5.64 -14.45
N GLY A 363 14.99 -4.77 -14.65
CA GLY A 363 13.98 -4.90 -15.70
C GLY A 363 12.82 -5.82 -15.36
N GLN A 364 12.83 -6.46 -14.18
CA GLN A 364 11.74 -7.33 -13.73
C GLN A 364 10.48 -6.47 -13.47
N CYS A 365 9.33 -6.90 -14.02
CA CYS A 365 8.02 -6.36 -13.65
C CYS A 365 7.60 -6.90 -12.28
N ILE A 366 7.16 -6.02 -11.39
CA ILE A 366 6.68 -6.41 -10.06
C ILE A 366 5.33 -7.14 -10.15
N ASP A 367 4.48 -6.77 -11.12
CA ASP A 367 3.09 -7.19 -11.16
C ASP A 367 2.91 -8.68 -11.46
N ARG A 368 2.17 -9.37 -10.59
CA ARG A 368 1.90 -10.82 -10.71
C ARG A 368 0.97 -11.19 -11.87
N THR A 369 0.23 -10.21 -12.43
CA THR A 369 -0.65 -10.41 -13.58
C THR A 369 0.03 -10.11 -14.90
N PHE A 370 1.19 -9.47 -14.88
CA PHE A 370 1.99 -9.15 -16.05
C PHE A 370 2.57 -10.42 -16.69
N ARG A 371 2.24 -10.67 -17.96
CA ARG A 371 2.54 -11.95 -18.62
C ARG A 371 3.66 -11.90 -19.66
N ALA A 372 4.37 -10.80 -19.77
CA ALA A 372 5.53 -10.71 -20.67
C ALA A 372 6.78 -11.22 -19.95
N GLY A 373 6.99 -12.53 -19.92
CA GLY A 373 8.18 -13.13 -19.33
C GLY A 373 7.95 -14.51 -18.68
N ALA A 374 8.91 -14.95 -17.88
CA ALA A 374 8.79 -16.19 -17.14
C ALA A 374 7.61 -16.14 -16.17
N LYS A 375 6.78 -17.17 -16.15
CA LYS A 375 5.55 -17.27 -15.34
C LYS A 375 5.75 -17.01 -13.83
N ASP A 376 7.00 -17.09 -13.35
CA ASP A 376 7.35 -16.96 -11.94
C ASP A 376 8.12 -15.68 -11.60
N ALA A 377 8.29 -14.76 -12.55
CA ALA A 377 9.02 -13.50 -12.36
C ALA A 377 8.10 -12.35 -11.93
N TRP A 378 7.53 -12.45 -10.74
CA TRP A 378 6.67 -11.41 -10.16
C TRP A 378 7.07 -11.12 -8.71
N GLY A 379 6.69 -9.95 -8.20
CA GLY A 379 7.04 -9.50 -6.86
C GLY A 379 8.55 -9.35 -6.65
N VAL A 380 8.94 -9.18 -5.42
CA VAL A 380 10.34 -9.18 -4.99
C VAL A 380 10.67 -10.53 -4.35
N LEU A 381 11.56 -11.30 -4.96
CA LEU A 381 12.11 -12.49 -4.35
C LEU A 381 13.15 -12.10 -3.32
N PRO A 382 13.10 -12.65 -2.10
CA PRO A 382 14.15 -12.41 -1.12
C PRO A 382 15.50 -13.01 -1.58
N SER A 383 16.60 -12.37 -1.20
CA SER A 383 17.96 -12.92 -1.38
C SER A 383 18.18 -14.14 -0.48
N VAL A 384 17.51 -14.16 0.68
CA VAL A 384 17.52 -15.25 1.65
C VAL A 384 16.07 -15.54 2.04
N GLU A 385 15.56 -16.67 1.58
CA GLU A 385 14.20 -17.10 1.89
C GLU A 385 14.12 -17.65 3.31
N VAL A 386 13.18 -17.09 4.09
CA VAL A 386 12.88 -17.54 5.45
C VAL A 386 11.36 -17.60 5.61
N ALA A 387 10.83 -18.80 5.50
CA ALA A 387 9.41 -19.04 5.71
C ALA A 387 9.03 -18.86 7.18
N MET A 388 7.82 -18.35 7.43
CA MET A 388 7.26 -18.21 8.77
C MET A 388 6.11 -19.23 8.95
N PRO A 389 6.36 -20.44 9.48
CA PRO A 389 5.31 -21.42 9.72
C PRO A 389 4.22 -20.91 10.68
N ASP A 390 2.97 -21.30 10.48
CA ASP A 390 1.83 -20.78 11.25
C ASP A 390 2.01 -20.87 12.77
N ARG A 391 2.57 -21.98 13.24
CA ARG A 391 2.86 -22.15 14.68
C ARG A 391 3.87 -21.12 15.19
N GLN A 392 4.85 -20.78 14.39
CA GLN A 392 5.87 -19.80 14.71
C GLN A 392 5.33 -18.37 14.55
N ARG A 393 4.46 -18.14 13.57
CA ARG A 393 3.79 -16.86 13.31
C ARG A 393 3.04 -16.38 14.56
N LYS A 394 2.30 -17.26 15.25
CA LYS A 394 1.62 -16.89 16.49
C LYS A 394 2.60 -16.43 17.57
N LYS A 395 3.70 -17.18 17.79
CA LYS A 395 4.73 -16.81 18.77
C LYS A 395 5.38 -15.46 18.44
N CYS A 396 5.64 -15.23 17.15
CA CYS A 396 6.18 -13.98 16.66
C CYS A 396 5.24 -12.81 16.96
N VAL A 397 3.94 -12.93 16.61
CA VAL A 397 2.93 -11.91 16.89
C VAL A 397 2.83 -11.61 18.39
N ASP A 398 2.81 -12.65 19.23
CA ASP A 398 2.74 -12.49 20.70
C ASP A 398 3.97 -11.76 21.25
N ALA A 399 5.17 -12.09 20.74
CA ALA A 399 6.41 -11.41 21.13
C ALA A 399 6.44 -9.94 20.67
N TRP A 400 6.02 -9.66 19.44
CA TRP A 400 5.91 -8.29 18.95
C TRP A 400 4.89 -7.48 19.75
N ARG A 401 3.74 -8.08 20.08
CA ARG A 401 2.70 -7.44 20.91
C ARG A 401 3.23 -7.02 22.28
N GLU A 402 4.06 -7.86 22.90
CA GLU A 402 4.64 -7.57 24.21
C GLU A 402 5.54 -6.34 24.19
N VAL A 403 6.42 -6.20 23.18
CA VAL A 403 7.39 -5.11 23.08
C VAL A 403 6.81 -3.82 22.48
N THR A 404 5.74 -3.93 21.67
CA THR A 404 5.10 -2.77 21.05
C THR A 404 3.86 -2.28 21.79
N ARG A 405 3.49 -2.95 22.90
CA ARG A 405 2.34 -2.58 23.72
C ARG A 405 2.50 -1.14 24.22
N GLU A 406 1.42 -0.37 24.06
CA GLU A 406 1.34 0.96 24.64
C GLU A 406 1.37 0.85 26.18
N LEU A 407 2.34 1.50 26.80
CA LEU A 407 2.39 1.66 28.23
C LEU A 407 1.40 2.76 28.61
N VAL A 408 0.13 2.38 28.85
CA VAL A 408 -0.87 3.33 29.33
C VAL A 408 -0.42 3.82 30.71
N PRO A 409 -0.20 5.13 30.92
CA PRO A 409 0.07 5.63 32.25
C PRO A 409 -1.10 5.24 33.18
N PRO A 410 -0.83 4.88 34.44
CA PRO A 410 -1.90 4.53 35.36
C PRO A 410 -2.91 5.68 35.40
N SER A 411 -4.13 5.41 34.92
CA SER A 411 -5.21 6.38 35.01
C SER A 411 -5.41 6.69 36.48
N THR A 412 -5.79 7.92 36.83
CA THR A 412 -6.10 8.37 38.20
C THR A 412 -7.30 7.62 38.83
N GLN A 413 -7.85 6.62 38.16
CA GLN A 413 -8.85 5.68 38.69
C GLN A 413 -8.14 4.40 39.17
N PRO A 414 -8.44 3.88 40.34
CA PRO A 414 -7.85 2.66 40.90
C PRO A 414 -8.26 1.46 40.04
N THR A 415 -7.43 1.11 39.06
CA THR A 415 -7.57 -0.15 38.34
C THR A 415 -6.73 -1.20 39.04
N THR A 416 -7.31 -2.35 39.29
CA THR A 416 -6.67 -3.54 39.87
C THR A 416 -5.65 -4.21 38.92
N GLN A 417 -5.12 -3.48 37.89
CA GLN A 417 -4.06 -3.97 37.04
C GLN A 417 -2.71 -3.61 37.67
N PRO A 418 -1.78 -4.56 37.82
CA PRO A 418 -0.44 -4.29 38.32
C PRO A 418 0.26 -3.30 37.41
N ALA A 419 1.03 -2.38 38.02
CA ALA A 419 1.92 -1.48 37.28
C ALA A 419 2.82 -2.32 36.35
N VAL A 420 2.82 -1.97 35.05
CA VAL A 420 3.69 -2.65 34.09
C VAL A 420 5.13 -2.27 34.43
N GLU A 421 5.92 -3.25 34.90
CA GLU A 421 7.35 -3.06 35.12
C GLU A 421 8.07 -2.64 33.82
N PRO A 422 9.10 -1.80 33.89
CA PRO A 422 9.88 -1.44 32.73
C PRO A 422 10.51 -2.71 32.13
N VAL A 423 10.22 -2.94 30.84
CA VAL A 423 10.76 -4.08 30.11
C VAL A 423 12.26 -3.94 29.98
N ASP A 424 13.04 -4.91 30.43
CA ASP A 424 14.47 -4.98 30.13
C ASP A 424 14.68 -5.16 28.63
N ALA A 425 15.20 -4.11 27.99
CA ALA A 425 15.36 -4.06 26.54
C ALA A 425 16.28 -5.20 26.04
N THR A 426 17.29 -5.61 26.78
CA THR A 426 18.21 -6.68 26.37
C THR A 426 17.53 -8.04 26.42
N ALA A 427 16.79 -8.32 27.47
CA ALA A 427 16.01 -9.56 27.57
C ALA A 427 14.90 -9.62 26.52
N ALA A 428 14.24 -8.49 26.28
CA ALA A 428 13.15 -8.36 25.31
C ALA A 428 13.65 -8.55 23.87
N SER A 429 14.78 -7.94 23.48
CA SER A 429 15.34 -8.12 22.13
C SER A 429 15.74 -9.58 21.88
N LYS A 430 16.34 -10.25 22.84
CA LYS A 430 16.69 -11.68 22.75
C LYS A 430 15.45 -12.54 22.57
N LYS A 431 14.41 -12.33 23.37
CA LYS A 431 13.13 -13.06 23.25
C LYS A 431 12.48 -12.83 21.89
N LEU A 432 12.51 -11.59 21.38
CA LEU A 432 11.99 -11.24 20.08
C LEU A 432 12.74 -11.94 18.95
N LEU A 433 14.08 -11.96 18.99
CA LEU A 433 14.93 -12.67 18.02
C LEU A 433 14.69 -14.19 18.04
N GLU A 434 14.38 -14.79 19.18
CA GLU A 434 14.00 -16.20 19.28
C GLU A 434 12.61 -16.51 18.67
N ALA A 435 11.70 -15.55 18.75
CA ALA A 435 10.34 -15.69 18.28
C ALA A 435 10.19 -15.37 16.79
N ASP A 436 10.92 -14.39 16.27
CA ASP A 436 10.85 -13.90 14.89
C ASP A 436 12.03 -14.45 14.06
N LEU A 437 11.79 -15.52 13.31
CA LEU A 437 12.83 -16.21 12.51
C LEU A 437 13.41 -15.31 11.41
N GLN A 438 12.60 -14.44 10.82
CA GLN A 438 13.04 -13.53 9.75
C GLN A 438 13.92 -12.43 10.33
N LEU A 439 13.50 -11.82 11.44
CA LEU A 439 14.30 -10.84 12.16
C LEU A 439 15.62 -11.44 12.65
N LYS A 440 15.57 -12.64 13.24
CA LYS A 440 16.75 -13.38 13.69
C LYS A 440 17.74 -13.61 12.55
N LYS A 441 17.25 -14.08 11.40
CA LYS A 441 18.12 -14.33 10.24
C LYS A 441 18.74 -13.04 9.71
N GLY A 442 17.95 -11.95 9.64
CA GLY A 442 18.46 -10.62 9.26
C GLY A 442 19.54 -10.13 10.21
N TYR A 443 19.35 -10.31 11.51
CA TYR A 443 20.33 -9.98 12.54
C TYR A 443 21.64 -10.78 12.41
N GLU A 444 21.54 -12.10 12.25
CA GLU A 444 22.70 -12.99 12.03
C GLU A 444 23.52 -12.59 10.79
N LEU A 445 22.86 -12.29 9.68
CA LEU A 445 23.52 -11.85 8.44
C LEU A 445 24.24 -10.50 8.61
N LEU A 446 23.67 -9.60 9.40
CA LEU A 446 24.35 -8.33 9.72
C LEU A 446 25.58 -8.56 10.60
N LEU A 447 25.50 -9.43 11.60
CA LEU A 447 26.66 -9.82 12.42
C LEU A 447 27.79 -10.40 11.57
N GLU A 448 27.46 -11.35 10.67
CA GLU A 448 28.44 -11.95 9.75
C GLU A 448 29.13 -10.88 8.88
N ARG A 449 28.37 -9.92 8.34
CA ARG A 449 28.94 -8.82 7.54
C ARG A 449 29.81 -7.86 8.38
N LEU A 450 29.39 -7.54 9.58
CA LEU A 450 30.18 -6.68 10.49
C LEU A 450 31.49 -7.35 10.92
N ALA A 451 31.47 -8.66 11.15
CA ALA A 451 32.66 -9.45 11.51
C ALA A 451 33.64 -9.63 10.34
N SER A 452 33.14 -9.75 9.13
CA SER A 452 33.98 -9.95 7.94
C SER A 452 34.65 -8.68 7.43
N GLY A 453 34.29 -7.51 7.95
CA GLY A 453 34.81 -6.22 7.48
C GLY A 453 34.52 -5.91 6.00
N VAL A 454 33.59 -6.67 5.38
CA VAL A 454 33.22 -6.50 3.99
C VAL A 454 32.49 -5.15 3.81
N PRO A 455 32.95 -4.29 2.89
CA PRO A 455 32.25 -3.05 2.59
C PRO A 455 30.77 -3.27 2.28
N ALA A 456 29.92 -2.31 2.63
CA ALA A 456 28.47 -2.39 2.44
C ALA A 456 28.08 -2.73 1.00
N ASP A 457 28.89 -2.37 0.03
CA ASP A 457 28.67 -2.51 -1.43
C ASP A 457 29.28 -3.79 -2.05
N SER A 458 29.86 -4.67 -1.26
CA SER A 458 30.45 -5.90 -1.79
C SER A 458 29.37 -6.95 -2.04
N PRO A 459 29.37 -7.62 -3.22
CA PRO A 459 28.42 -8.69 -3.50
C PRO A 459 28.57 -9.81 -2.47
N ALA A 460 27.46 -10.28 -1.91
CA ALA A 460 27.47 -11.50 -1.10
C ALA A 460 28.07 -12.63 -1.96
N SER A 461 29.12 -13.25 -1.49
CA SER A 461 29.69 -14.45 -2.11
C SER A 461 28.71 -15.61 -1.94
N THR A 462 27.70 -15.68 -2.79
CA THR A 462 26.98 -16.93 -3.02
C THR A 462 27.91 -17.81 -3.86
N GLN A 463 28.63 -18.72 -3.23
CA GLN A 463 29.16 -19.86 -3.95
C GLN A 463 27.97 -20.64 -4.50
N PRO A 464 27.80 -20.77 -5.81
CA PRO A 464 26.93 -21.80 -6.35
C PRO A 464 27.63 -23.13 -6.07
N GLY A 465 27.02 -23.98 -5.26
CA GLY A 465 27.37 -25.37 -5.16
C GLY A 465 27.30 -25.95 -6.57
N VAL A 466 28.48 -26.29 -7.08
CA VAL A 466 28.70 -27.08 -8.29
C VAL A 466 28.29 -28.51 -7.95
N ASN A 467 27.34 -29.03 -8.66
CA ASN A 467 27.39 -30.22 -9.54
C ASN A 467 26.01 -30.58 -10.01
#